data_ef2dcf6d6e47394ef9c0067095d0e61e
#
_entry.id   ef2dcf6d6e47394ef9c0067095d0e61e
#
_cell.length_a   1.000
_cell.length_b   1.000
_cell.length_c   1.000
_cell.angle_alpha   90.00
_cell.angle_beta   90.00
_cell.angle_gamma   90.00
#
_symmetry.space_group_name_H-M   'P 1'
#
loop_
_entity.id
_entity.type
_entity.pdbx_description
1 polymer ?
#
loop_
_entity_poly.entity_id
_entity_poly.type
_entity_poly.pdbx_seq_one_letter_code
_entity_poly.pdbx_strand_id
1 'polypeptide(L)'
;MSRSAGNAYDYVIVGAGSAGCVLANRLSEDPSVRVLLLEAGGRDRSPKVKIPAAFPQQFKTKLDWDFATEPEPHVDGRELYVPRGKMLGGSSSMNAMLYVRGRPLDYDGWEAQGAPGWGYADVLPYFIRSEDNVRGASAYHGAGGPMRVSEQRSPRTLNRRLLDASEAAGIPRIADYNGPEQDGVSMFQVTQKNGRRFSAADAFLRPALTRPNLDLRTRVLVQGVEFDGERAAGVRIARGRRGSEVVPAAREVILSAGAIASPQLLLLSGVGDAEELRAAGVAPRHELPGVGRNLQDHPFVTVIWEITGEDTLYGADRPRHLAEWLLRRSGKLTSTVAEVCAFTRTRGGLPAADIQFHMGAAYFEDHGQEEHDGHCMVIAPVLVSPQARGQVWLRSADPRDKPRLLTNALSERDDVESMLAGMRLAREIAGQAPLRDLITTELRPGDAVKDAPELEADLRRRLMLIYHPVGTARMSDTHELAVVDSQLRVHGLQALRVVDASIMPTIVGGNTNAPTIMIAEKGSDMIREAA
;
A
#
# COMPACT_ATOMS: atom_id res chain seq x y z
N MET A 1 -7.12 4.54 -43.98
CA MET A 1 -8.30 5.42 -43.73
C MET A 1 -7.98 6.23 -42.47
N SER A 2 -7.71 7.51 -42.65
CA SER A 2 -7.40 8.47 -41.57
C SER A 2 -8.58 8.56 -40.61
N ARG A 3 -8.47 8.00 -39.39
CA ARG A 3 -9.39 8.27 -38.31
C ARG A 3 -9.13 9.70 -37.83
N SER A 4 -10.17 10.53 -37.79
CA SER A 4 -10.13 11.92 -37.41
C SER A 4 -9.39 12.17 -36.11
N ALA A 5 -8.40 13.07 -36.13
CA ALA A 5 -7.59 13.53 -34.98
C ALA A 5 -8.39 14.23 -33.85
N GLY A 6 -9.75 14.26 -33.95
CA GLY A 6 -10.61 15.03 -33.04
C GLY A 6 -11.04 14.33 -31.75
N ASN A 7 -10.71 13.05 -31.50
CA ASN A 7 -11.26 12.26 -30.37
C ASN A 7 -10.23 11.52 -29.50
N ALA A 8 -8.92 11.70 -29.71
CA ALA A 8 -7.91 11.06 -28.89
C ALA A 8 -7.68 11.84 -27.58
N TYR A 9 -7.40 11.12 -26.48
CA TYR A 9 -6.87 11.71 -25.26
C TYR A 9 -5.35 11.87 -25.38
N ASP A 10 -4.80 12.92 -24.80
CA ASP A 10 -3.34 13.08 -24.70
C ASP A 10 -2.78 11.97 -23.83
N TYR A 11 -3.35 11.78 -22.64
CA TYR A 11 -2.96 10.75 -21.69
C TYR A 11 -4.12 9.82 -21.34
N VAL A 12 -3.84 8.52 -21.34
CA VAL A 12 -4.74 7.49 -20.84
C VAL A 12 -4.12 6.86 -19.60
N ILE A 13 -4.69 7.13 -18.43
CA ILE A 13 -4.26 6.64 -17.13
C ILE A 13 -5.10 5.41 -16.77
N VAL A 14 -4.44 4.29 -16.44
CA VAL A 14 -5.08 3.02 -16.09
C VAL A 14 -4.96 2.77 -14.59
N GLY A 15 -6.10 2.79 -13.89
CA GLY A 15 -6.23 2.64 -12.44
C GLY A 15 -6.40 3.97 -11.72
N ALA A 16 -7.54 4.15 -11.05
CA ALA A 16 -7.84 5.32 -10.20
C ALA A 16 -7.49 5.03 -8.73
N GLY A 17 -6.34 4.39 -8.50
CA GLY A 17 -5.73 4.18 -7.19
C GLY A 17 -5.04 5.43 -6.63
N SER A 18 -4.15 5.24 -5.65
CA SER A 18 -3.40 6.34 -5.02
C SER A 18 -2.65 7.17 -6.06
N ALA A 19 -1.86 6.53 -6.93
CA ALA A 19 -1.09 7.20 -7.95
C ALA A 19 -1.97 7.80 -9.07
N GLY A 20 -2.90 7.02 -9.62
CA GLY A 20 -3.74 7.49 -10.73
C GLY A 20 -4.62 8.69 -10.37
N CYS A 21 -5.05 8.83 -9.11
CA CYS A 21 -5.77 10.01 -8.64
C CYS A 21 -4.87 11.27 -8.66
N VAL A 22 -3.60 11.15 -8.29
CA VAL A 22 -2.60 12.23 -8.35
C VAL A 22 -2.33 12.61 -9.80
N LEU A 23 -1.99 11.64 -10.64
CA LEU A 23 -1.70 11.87 -12.06
C LEU A 23 -2.87 12.53 -12.78
N ALA A 24 -4.11 12.05 -12.57
CA ALA A 24 -5.30 12.66 -13.17
C ALA A 24 -5.47 14.12 -12.74
N ASN A 25 -5.18 14.42 -11.45
CA ASN A 25 -5.19 15.81 -10.97
C ASN A 25 -4.13 16.65 -11.66
N ARG A 26 -2.86 16.24 -11.60
CA ARG A 26 -1.73 17.03 -12.06
C ARG A 26 -1.69 17.23 -13.57
N LEU A 27 -1.95 16.17 -14.33
CA LEU A 27 -1.90 16.25 -15.80
C LEU A 27 -3.09 17.02 -16.40
N SER A 28 -4.22 17.10 -15.68
CA SER A 28 -5.37 17.91 -16.13
C SER A 28 -5.34 19.37 -15.66
N GLU A 29 -4.27 19.83 -14.98
CA GLU A 29 -4.10 21.24 -14.62
C GLU A 29 -3.98 22.15 -15.83
N ASP A 30 -3.35 21.68 -16.91
CA ASP A 30 -3.35 22.35 -18.21
C ASP A 30 -4.67 22.05 -18.95
N PRO A 31 -5.53 23.05 -19.22
CA PRO A 31 -6.80 22.86 -19.89
C PRO A 31 -6.68 22.44 -21.37
N SER A 32 -5.51 22.58 -21.98
CA SER A 32 -5.24 22.12 -23.34
C SER A 32 -4.96 20.61 -23.43
N VAL A 33 -4.62 19.96 -22.31
CA VAL A 33 -4.30 18.55 -22.21
C VAL A 33 -5.54 17.73 -21.85
N ARG A 34 -5.91 16.77 -22.70
CA ARG A 34 -7.05 15.88 -22.46
C ARG A 34 -6.62 14.60 -21.77
N VAL A 35 -7.18 14.34 -20.59
CA VAL A 35 -6.83 13.18 -19.75
C VAL A 35 -8.05 12.25 -19.62
N LEU A 36 -7.81 10.95 -19.83
CA LEU A 36 -8.78 9.90 -19.48
C LEU A 36 -8.25 9.07 -18.33
N LEU A 37 -9.04 8.93 -17.26
CA LEU A 37 -8.79 8.04 -16.15
C LEU A 37 -9.75 6.84 -16.21
N LEU A 38 -9.19 5.62 -16.23
CA LEU A 38 -9.94 4.36 -16.27
C LEU A 38 -9.85 3.63 -14.93
N GLU A 39 -10.98 3.15 -14.42
CA GLU A 39 -11.06 2.37 -13.16
C GLU A 39 -11.93 1.13 -13.34
N ALA A 40 -11.41 -0.03 -12.93
CA ALA A 40 -12.13 -1.30 -13.02
C ALA A 40 -13.28 -1.38 -12.00
N GLY A 41 -13.10 -0.79 -10.83
CA GLY A 41 -14.11 -0.73 -9.79
C GLY A 41 -15.12 0.37 -9.96
N GLY A 42 -16.00 0.48 -8.97
CA GLY A 42 -17.03 1.52 -8.93
C GLY A 42 -16.60 2.75 -8.11
N ARG A 43 -17.59 3.58 -7.77
CA ARG A 43 -17.40 4.72 -6.88
C ARG A 43 -17.27 4.28 -5.42
N ASP A 44 -16.50 5.01 -4.63
CA ASP A 44 -16.20 4.79 -3.19
C ASP A 44 -17.29 5.34 -2.24
N ARG A 45 -18.57 5.12 -2.57
CA ARG A 45 -19.72 5.70 -1.84
C ARG A 45 -20.16 4.88 -0.62
N SER A 46 -19.63 3.69 -0.43
CA SER A 46 -20.03 2.81 0.68
C SER A 46 -19.70 3.48 2.04
N PRO A 47 -20.61 3.42 3.04
CA PRO A 47 -20.30 3.85 4.41
C PRO A 47 -19.07 3.14 4.99
N LYS A 48 -18.85 1.86 4.67
CA LYS A 48 -17.67 1.08 5.08
C LYS A 48 -16.35 1.71 4.63
N VAL A 49 -16.35 2.47 3.51
CA VAL A 49 -15.19 3.22 3.05
C VAL A 49 -14.96 4.47 3.90
N LYS A 50 -16.03 5.15 4.32
CA LYS A 50 -15.92 6.46 5.00
C LYS A 50 -15.72 6.35 6.52
N ILE A 51 -16.16 5.25 7.14
CA ILE A 51 -15.97 4.97 8.56
C ILE A 51 -14.57 4.34 8.77
N PRO A 52 -13.66 5.00 9.49
CA PRO A 52 -12.29 4.51 9.65
C PRO A 52 -12.19 3.08 10.19
N ALA A 53 -12.84 2.77 11.32
CA ALA A 53 -12.79 1.45 11.95
C ALA A 53 -13.46 0.32 11.12
N ALA A 54 -14.21 0.67 10.06
CA ALA A 54 -14.89 -0.32 9.22
C ALA A 54 -14.02 -0.84 8.05
N PHE A 55 -12.73 -0.53 7.98
CA PHE A 55 -11.89 -0.94 6.86
C PHE A 55 -11.84 -2.47 6.67
N PRO A 56 -11.80 -3.32 7.72
CA PRO A 56 -11.78 -4.77 7.53
C PRO A 56 -13.08 -5.31 6.91
N GLN A 57 -14.20 -4.62 7.11
CA GLN A 57 -15.49 -5.01 6.52
C GLN A 57 -15.58 -4.78 5.00
N GLN A 58 -14.55 -4.23 4.37
CA GLN A 58 -14.45 -4.10 2.92
C GLN A 58 -13.80 -5.33 2.27
N PHE A 59 -13.03 -6.11 3.04
CA PHE A 59 -12.30 -7.28 2.59
C PHE A 59 -13.25 -8.38 2.08
N LYS A 60 -12.83 -9.10 1.05
CA LYS A 60 -13.59 -10.17 0.39
C LYS A 60 -14.98 -9.72 -0.10
N THR A 61 -15.17 -8.41 -0.36
CA THR A 61 -16.41 -7.84 -0.93
C THR A 61 -16.18 -7.36 -2.37
N LYS A 62 -17.22 -6.86 -3.03
CA LYS A 62 -17.11 -6.21 -4.35
C LYS A 62 -16.20 -4.97 -4.40
N LEU A 63 -15.78 -4.45 -3.24
CA LEU A 63 -14.84 -3.33 -3.12
C LEU A 63 -13.40 -3.80 -3.14
N ASP A 64 -13.17 -5.09 -3.18
CA ASP A 64 -11.89 -5.75 -3.11
C ASP A 64 -11.62 -6.57 -4.39
N TRP A 65 -10.37 -6.60 -4.85
CA TRP A 65 -9.93 -7.53 -5.88
C TRP A 65 -9.83 -8.96 -5.35
N ASP A 66 -9.70 -9.11 -4.02
CA ASP A 66 -9.66 -10.41 -3.34
C ASP A 66 -8.57 -11.33 -3.92
N PHE A 67 -7.34 -10.82 -4.02
CA PHE A 67 -6.20 -11.63 -4.41
C PHE A 67 -5.74 -12.55 -3.27
N ALA A 68 -5.08 -13.63 -3.65
CA ALA A 68 -4.35 -14.51 -2.75
C ALA A 68 -3.07 -14.99 -3.43
N THR A 69 -2.08 -15.38 -2.65
CA THR A 69 -0.88 -16.03 -3.18
C THR A 69 -1.19 -17.45 -3.63
N GLU A 70 -0.33 -18.04 -4.44
CA GLU A 70 -0.23 -19.49 -4.55
C GLU A 70 0.22 -20.05 -3.19
N PRO A 71 0.11 -21.35 -2.94
CA PRO A 71 0.60 -21.94 -1.70
C PRO A 71 2.06 -21.56 -1.41
N GLU A 72 2.29 -20.87 -0.30
CA GLU A 72 3.62 -20.34 0.11
C GLU A 72 4.43 -21.44 0.81
N PRO A 73 5.57 -21.86 0.25
CA PRO A 73 6.29 -23.04 0.75
C PRO A 73 6.86 -22.85 2.17
N HIS A 74 7.15 -21.60 2.57
CA HIS A 74 7.78 -21.31 3.86
C HIS A 74 6.80 -20.93 4.98
N VAL A 75 5.50 -20.98 4.71
CA VAL A 75 4.42 -20.75 5.69
C VAL A 75 3.39 -21.87 5.65
N ASP A 76 3.87 -23.10 5.75
CA ASP A 76 3.08 -24.34 5.83
C ASP A 76 2.20 -24.60 4.60
N GLY A 77 2.57 -24.11 3.42
CA GLY A 77 1.80 -24.26 2.19
C GLY A 77 0.49 -23.46 2.17
N ARG A 78 0.34 -22.47 3.02
CA ARG A 78 -0.86 -21.62 3.08
C ARG A 78 -0.90 -20.63 1.92
N GLU A 79 -2.10 -20.31 1.47
CA GLU A 79 -2.35 -19.16 0.61
C GLU A 79 -2.52 -17.92 1.50
N LEU A 80 -1.77 -16.85 1.20
CA LEU A 80 -1.86 -15.59 1.93
C LEU A 80 -2.81 -14.64 1.20
N TYR A 81 -3.76 -14.09 1.92
CA TYR A 81 -4.72 -13.13 1.38
C TYR A 81 -4.10 -11.75 1.15
N VAL A 82 -4.36 -11.16 -0.03
CA VAL A 82 -3.79 -9.87 -0.47
C VAL A 82 -4.92 -8.93 -0.94
N PRO A 83 -5.60 -8.23 -0.03
CA PRO A 83 -6.68 -7.29 -0.38
C PRO A 83 -6.15 -6.09 -1.17
N ARG A 84 -6.86 -5.73 -2.25
CA ARG A 84 -6.60 -4.52 -3.04
C ARG A 84 -7.89 -3.80 -3.38
N GLY A 85 -7.94 -2.50 -3.13
CA GLY A 85 -9.15 -1.72 -3.37
C GLY A 85 -9.57 -1.70 -4.86
N LYS A 86 -10.83 -2.08 -5.13
CA LYS A 86 -11.47 -2.09 -6.45
C LYS A 86 -12.54 -0.99 -6.53
N MET A 87 -12.09 0.25 -6.48
CA MET A 87 -12.93 1.45 -6.45
C MET A 87 -12.09 2.71 -6.63
N LEU A 88 -12.74 3.87 -6.82
CA LEU A 88 -12.04 5.15 -6.81
C LEU A 88 -11.21 5.34 -5.53
N GLY A 89 -9.97 5.76 -5.70
CA GLY A 89 -8.96 5.82 -4.65
C GLY A 89 -8.20 4.52 -4.43
N GLY A 90 -8.61 3.42 -5.08
CA GLY A 90 -7.96 2.11 -4.94
C GLY A 90 -7.77 1.71 -3.48
N SER A 91 -6.57 1.24 -3.14
CA SER A 91 -6.25 0.82 -1.76
C SER A 91 -6.22 1.97 -0.76
N SER A 92 -6.06 3.25 -1.16
CA SER A 92 -6.23 4.39 -0.24
C SER A 92 -7.67 4.53 0.29
N SER A 93 -8.65 3.99 -0.44
CA SER A 93 -10.05 3.91 -0.02
C SER A 93 -10.34 2.69 0.88
N MET A 94 -9.37 1.78 1.07
CA MET A 94 -9.51 0.54 1.83
C MET A 94 -8.56 0.43 3.03
N ASN A 95 -7.38 1.05 2.99
CA ASN A 95 -6.30 0.92 3.96
C ASN A 95 -6.68 1.37 5.39
N ALA A 96 -5.79 1.14 6.36
CA ALA A 96 -5.94 1.62 7.73
C ALA A 96 -5.58 3.11 7.91
N MET A 97 -5.35 3.87 6.84
CA MET A 97 -5.10 5.33 6.81
C MET A 97 -3.81 5.78 7.53
N LEU A 98 -2.92 4.91 7.90
CA LEU A 98 -1.67 5.24 8.57
C LEU A 98 -0.74 5.99 7.60
N TYR A 99 -0.20 7.14 8.03
CA TYR A 99 0.65 7.98 7.20
C TYR A 99 2.11 7.83 7.59
N VAL A 100 2.85 7.06 6.81
CA VAL A 100 4.29 6.80 6.98
C VAL A 100 4.97 7.02 5.63
N ARG A 101 6.14 7.65 5.64
CA ARG A 101 6.90 7.99 4.41
C ARG A 101 8.02 7.00 4.08
N GLY A 102 8.43 6.18 5.04
CA GLY A 102 9.70 5.45 4.98
C GLY A 102 10.86 6.33 5.48
N ARG A 103 12.07 5.87 5.28
CA ARG A 103 13.30 6.47 5.80
C ARG A 103 14.12 7.12 4.70
N PRO A 104 14.98 8.11 4.99
CA PRO A 104 15.96 8.61 4.01
C PRO A 104 16.75 7.47 3.34
N LEU A 105 17.21 6.50 4.12
CA LEU A 105 17.97 5.35 3.63
C LEU A 105 17.25 4.51 2.57
N ASP A 106 15.91 4.45 2.59
CA ASP A 106 15.14 3.69 1.60
C ASP A 106 15.29 4.31 0.20
N TYR A 107 15.20 5.64 0.12
CA TYR A 107 15.28 6.41 -1.13
C TYR A 107 16.71 6.57 -1.63
N ASP A 108 17.66 6.83 -0.73
CA ASP A 108 19.09 6.84 -1.07
C ASP A 108 19.52 5.45 -1.56
N GLY A 109 18.89 4.40 -1.02
CA GLY A 109 19.04 3.03 -1.50
C GLY A 109 18.47 2.80 -2.91
N TRP A 110 17.38 3.49 -3.29
CA TRP A 110 16.86 3.42 -4.66
C TRP A 110 17.84 4.06 -5.65
N GLU A 111 18.37 5.25 -5.30
CA GLU A 111 19.38 5.92 -6.13
C GLU A 111 20.63 5.05 -6.30
N ALA A 112 21.14 4.49 -5.21
CA ALA A 112 22.30 3.59 -5.23
C ALA A 112 22.08 2.31 -6.07
N GLN A 113 20.82 1.88 -6.24
CA GLN A 113 20.42 0.74 -7.08
C GLN A 113 20.16 1.11 -8.54
N GLY A 114 20.60 2.29 -8.99
CA GLY A 114 20.51 2.72 -10.38
C GLY A 114 19.26 3.51 -10.73
N ALA A 115 18.66 4.20 -9.77
CA ALA A 115 17.56 5.14 -9.99
C ALA A 115 18.00 6.59 -9.68
N PRO A 116 18.81 7.23 -10.55
CA PRO A 116 19.31 8.59 -10.29
C PRO A 116 18.15 9.59 -10.14
N GLY A 117 18.31 10.51 -9.18
CA GLY A 117 17.30 11.52 -8.85
C GLY A 117 16.16 10.98 -7.99
N TRP A 118 16.28 9.79 -7.39
CA TRP A 118 15.30 9.22 -6.47
C TRP A 118 15.83 9.11 -5.03
N GLY A 119 16.94 9.80 -4.72
CA GLY A 119 17.44 9.97 -3.36
C GLY A 119 16.46 10.76 -2.47
N TYR A 120 16.65 10.69 -1.15
CA TYR A 120 15.71 11.31 -0.22
C TYR A 120 15.57 12.83 -0.44
N ALA A 121 16.67 13.51 -0.72
CA ALA A 121 16.67 14.95 -1.01
C ALA A 121 15.80 15.30 -2.24
N ASP A 122 15.77 14.41 -3.25
CA ASP A 122 15.01 14.62 -4.48
C ASP A 122 13.52 14.36 -4.30
N VAL A 123 13.15 13.43 -3.39
CA VAL A 123 11.75 13.02 -3.21
C VAL A 123 11.04 13.77 -2.09
N LEU A 124 11.75 14.31 -1.11
CA LEU A 124 11.19 15.06 0.01
C LEU A 124 10.29 16.24 -0.42
N PRO A 125 10.65 17.05 -1.44
CA PRO A 125 9.78 18.14 -1.92
C PRO A 125 8.40 17.65 -2.38
N TYR A 126 8.28 16.44 -2.93
CA TYR A 126 7.03 15.87 -3.40
C TYR A 126 6.15 15.36 -2.24
N PHE A 127 6.75 14.86 -1.17
CA PHE A 127 6.04 14.59 0.08
C PHE A 127 5.45 15.88 0.68
N ILE A 128 6.27 16.92 0.78
CA ILE A 128 5.88 18.24 1.30
C ILE A 128 4.74 18.83 0.44
N ARG A 129 4.87 18.78 -0.90
CA ARG A 129 3.87 19.30 -1.83
C ARG A 129 2.51 18.63 -1.69
N SER A 130 2.50 17.33 -1.43
CA SER A 130 1.26 16.55 -1.34
C SER A 130 0.54 16.72 -0.01
N GLU A 131 1.22 17.17 1.05
CA GLU A 131 0.76 17.10 2.44
C GLU A 131 0.07 18.39 2.92
N ASP A 132 -1.03 18.20 3.66
CA ASP A 132 -1.65 19.22 4.52
C ASP A 132 -1.63 18.71 5.97
N ASN A 133 -0.48 18.85 6.65
CA ASN A 133 -0.29 18.35 8.02
C ASN A 133 -0.91 19.29 9.05
N VAL A 134 -1.63 18.74 10.02
CA VAL A 134 -2.23 19.52 11.14
C VAL A 134 -1.19 20.21 12.03
N ARG A 135 0.05 19.70 12.04
CA ARG A 135 1.18 20.29 12.79
C ARG A 135 1.77 21.52 12.11
N GLY A 136 1.35 21.82 10.87
CA GLY A 136 1.86 22.92 10.07
C GLY A 136 3.08 22.55 9.22
N ALA A 137 3.61 23.54 8.51
CA ALA A 137 4.79 23.40 7.67
C ALA A 137 6.08 23.33 8.49
N SER A 138 7.04 22.51 8.03
CA SER A 138 8.39 22.41 8.58
C SER A 138 9.40 22.03 7.49
N ALA A 139 10.65 21.76 7.86
CA ALA A 139 11.63 21.22 6.93
C ALA A 139 11.22 19.86 6.33
N TYR A 140 10.35 19.11 7.05
CA TYR A 140 9.90 17.78 6.65
C TYR A 140 8.42 17.73 6.26
N HIS A 141 7.60 18.71 6.62
CA HIS A 141 6.15 18.66 6.46
C HIS A 141 5.60 19.81 5.65
N GLY A 142 4.54 19.50 4.88
CA GLY A 142 3.77 20.47 4.13
C GLY A 142 2.52 20.94 4.87
N ALA A 143 2.06 22.15 4.52
CA ALA A 143 0.74 22.67 4.90
C ALA A 143 0.04 23.19 3.65
N GLY A 144 -1.26 22.90 3.53
CA GLY A 144 -2.08 23.35 2.40
C GLY A 144 -1.99 22.47 1.15
N GLY A 145 -1.25 21.36 1.16
CA GLY A 145 -1.28 20.35 0.12
C GLY A 145 -2.62 19.61 0.07
N PRO A 146 -2.88 18.81 -0.97
CA PRO A 146 -4.18 18.16 -1.14
C PRO A 146 -4.48 17.07 -0.12
N MET A 147 -3.46 16.32 0.35
CA MET A 147 -3.65 15.18 1.27
C MET A 147 -3.64 15.63 2.73
N ARG A 148 -4.81 15.59 3.37
CA ARG A 148 -4.92 15.88 4.81
C ARG A 148 -4.26 14.79 5.63
N VAL A 149 -3.31 15.18 6.50
CA VAL A 149 -2.67 14.35 7.52
C VAL A 149 -3.01 14.93 8.88
N SER A 150 -3.59 14.10 9.76
CA SER A 150 -4.09 14.54 11.06
C SER A 150 -3.68 13.62 12.19
N GLU A 151 -3.83 14.11 13.43
CA GLU A 151 -3.76 13.26 14.60
C GLU A 151 -5.00 12.34 14.68
N GLN A 152 -4.90 11.26 15.46
CA GLN A 152 -6.03 10.40 15.79
C GLN A 152 -7.16 11.22 16.41
N ARG A 153 -8.39 11.09 15.88
CA ARG A 153 -9.53 11.93 16.29
C ARG A 153 -10.02 11.66 17.71
N SER A 154 -10.05 10.39 18.11
CA SER A 154 -10.52 9.92 19.40
C SER A 154 -9.67 8.74 19.87
N PRO A 155 -8.38 8.96 20.21
CA PRO A 155 -7.48 7.89 20.60
C PRO A 155 -7.95 7.18 21.86
N ARG A 156 -7.69 5.87 21.95
CA ARG A 156 -8.01 5.07 23.13
C ARG A 156 -7.06 5.40 24.29
N THR A 157 -7.56 5.29 25.52
CA THR A 157 -6.78 5.56 26.74
C THR A 157 -5.60 4.60 26.89
N LEU A 158 -5.76 3.34 26.47
CA LEU A 158 -4.71 2.32 26.43
C LEU A 158 -3.44 2.77 25.66
N ASN A 159 -3.59 3.65 24.67
CA ASN A 159 -2.46 4.11 23.86
C ASN A 159 -1.35 4.79 24.67
N ARG A 160 -1.72 5.53 25.74
CA ARG A 160 -0.73 6.12 26.65
C ARG A 160 0.09 5.03 27.32
N ARG A 161 -0.56 3.95 27.78
CA ARG A 161 0.10 2.83 28.42
C ARG A 161 1.01 2.07 27.44
N LEU A 162 0.57 1.92 26.18
CA LEU A 162 1.41 1.32 25.12
C LEU A 162 2.67 2.16 24.86
N LEU A 163 2.55 3.49 24.80
CA LEU A 163 3.70 4.38 24.67
C LEU A 163 4.65 4.26 25.88
N ASP A 164 4.12 4.34 27.10
CA ASP A 164 4.89 4.28 28.35
C ASP A 164 5.58 2.92 28.51
N ALA A 165 4.90 1.82 28.16
CA ALA A 165 5.48 0.48 28.21
C ALA A 165 6.56 0.24 27.14
N SER A 166 6.39 0.78 25.94
CA SER A 166 7.43 0.71 24.91
C SER A 166 8.68 1.47 25.31
N GLU A 167 8.52 2.63 25.95
CA GLU A 167 9.64 3.42 26.47
C GLU A 167 10.34 2.68 27.62
N ALA A 168 9.58 2.05 28.52
CA ALA A 168 10.12 1.22 29.60
C ALA A 168 10.85 -0.04 29.07
N ALA A 169 10.47 -0.56 27.89
CA ALA A 169 11.15 -1.64 27.20
C ALA A 169 12.36 -1.15 26.35
N GLY A 170 12.75 0.13 26.47
CA GLY A 170 13.95 0.69 25.83
C GLY A 170 13.74 1.30 24.44
N ILE A 171 12.50 1.42 23.96
CA ILE A 171 12.21 2.09 22.68
C ILE A 171 11.96 3.59 22.95
N PRO A 172 12.83 4.52 22.48
CA PRO A 172 12.71 5.92 22.81
C PRO A 172 11.40 6.54 22.26
N ARG A 173 10.78 7.42 23.04
CA ARG A 173 9.63 8.17 22.54
C ARG A 173 10.07 9.26 21.59
N ILE A 174 9.43 9.32 20.41
CA ILE A 174 9.67 10.34 19.40
C ILE A 174 8.37 11.09 19.07
N ALA A 175 8.53 12.37 18.73
CA ALA A 175 7.38 13.20 18.36
C ALA A 175 6.95 13.00 16.91
N ASP A 176 7.90 12.62 16.03
CA ASP A 176 7.69 12.57 14.60
C ASP A 176 8.58 11.50 13.94
N TYR A 177 7.95 10.41 13.49
CA TYR A 177 8.61 9.32 12.77
C TYR A 177 8.74 9.57 11.25
N ASN A 178 8.20 10.68 10.74
CA ASN A 178 8.38 11.16 9.36
C ASN A 178 9.38 12.33 9.28
N GLY A 179 10.06 12.61 10.39
CA GLY A 179 11.11 13.63 10.53
C GLY A 179 12.50 13.07 10.16
N PRO A 180 13.57 13.63 10.78
CA PRO A 180 14.94 13.22 10.49
C PRO A 180 15.26 11.79 10.95
N GLU A 181 14.60 11.31 12.00
CA GLU A 181 14.78 9.98 12.59
C GLU A 181 13.44 9.28 12.72
N GLN A 182 13.42 7.98 12.39
CA GLN A 182 12.22 7.16 12.46
C GLN A 182 12.21 6.24 13.68
N ASP A 183 13.39 5.82 14.18
CA ASP A 183 13.52 4.84 15.25
C ASP A 183 12.94 5.39 16.55
N GLY A 184 11.89 4.76 17.08
CA GLY A 184 11.20 5.16 18.30
C GLY A 184 9.72 4.86 18.31
N VAL A 185 9.04 5.14 19.44
CA VAL A 185 7.60 4.95 19.63
C VAL A 185 6.83 6.27 19.57
N SER A 186 5.70 6.26 18.87
CA SER A 186 4.82 7.44 18.69
C SER A 186 3.37 7.05 18.42
N MET A 187 2.47 8.04 18.44
CA MET A 187 1.12 7.89 17.88
C MET A 187 1.16 8.00 16.37
N PHE A 188 0.43 7.13 15.66
CA PHE A 188 0.27 7.30 14.22
C PHE A 188 -0.46 8.59 13.86
N GLN A 189 0.08 9.34 12.89
CA GLN A 189 -0.70 10.29 12.10
C GLN A 189 -1.48 9.56 11.00
N VAL A 190 -2.63 10.12 10.61
CA VAL A 190 -3.59 9.42 9.76
C VAL A 190 -4.12 10.30 8.62
N THR A 191 -4.44 9.68 7.49
CA THR A 191 -5.13 10.32 6.37
C THR A 191 -6.63 10.37 6.64
N GLN A 192 -7.00 11.22 7.62
CA GLN A 192 -8.38 11.49 7.99
C GLN A 192 -8.70 12.98 7.97
N LYS A 193 -9.94 13.31 7.63
CA LYS A 193 -10.49 14.67 7.72
C LYS A 193 -11.83 14.62 8.42
N ASN A 194 -11.94 15.35 9.54
CA ASN A 194 -13.17 15.41 10.33
C ASN A 194 -13.69 14.00 10.74
N GLY A 195 -12.82 13.11 11.25
CA GLY A 195 -13.19 11.77 11.71
C GLY A 195 -13.69 10.82 10.62
N ARG A 196 -13.32 11.07 9.37
CA ARG A 196 -13.61 10.22 8.20
C ARG A 196 -12.33 9.94 7.45
N ARG A 197 -12.25 8.77 6.80
CA ARG A 197 -11.21 8.49 5.80
C ARG A 197 -11.14 9.63 4.79
N PHE A 198 -9.93 10.04 4.46
CA PHE A 198 -9.63 10.99 3.40
C PHE A 198 -8.67 10.34 2.42
N SER A 199 -9.21 9.69 1.40
CA SER A 199 -8.47 8.90 0.41
C SER A 199 -7.83 9.78 -0.66
N ALA A 200 -6.96 9.20 -1.51
CA ALA A 200 -6.43 9.88 -2.68
C ALA A 200 -7.54 10.36 -3.64
N ALA A 201 -8.66 9.63 -3.72
CA ALA A 201 -9.83 10.11 -4.47
C ALA A 201 -10.44 11.37 -3.85
N ASP A 202 -10.49 11.47 -2.52
CA ASP A 202 -10.99 12.68 -1.83
C ASP A 202 -10.01 13.86 -1.99
N ALA A 203 -8.70 13.59 -1.89
CA ALA A 203 -7.65 14.59 -1.90
C ALA A 203 -7.37 15.16 -3.31
N PHE A 204 -7.25 14.30 -4.29
CA PHE A 204 -6.76 14.68 -5.62
C PHE A 204 -7.85 14.59 -6.70
N LEU A 205 -8.57 13.46 -6.80
CA LEU A 205 -9.47 13.23 -7.94
C LEU A 205 -10.73 14.09 -7.88
N ARG A 206 -11.43 14.13 -6.74
CA ARG A 206 -12.70 14.89 -6.64
C ARG A 206 -12.58 16.37 -6.99
N PRO A 207 -11.56 17.10 -6.52
CA PRO A 207 -11.36 18.49 -6.93
C PRO A 207 -11.14 18.65 -8.44
N ALA A 208 -10.45 17.70 -9.08
CA ALA A 208 -10.13 17.74 -10.51
C ALA A 208 -11.33 17.38 -11.41
N LEU A 209 -12.33 16.63 -10.92
CA LEU A 209 -13.49 16.21 -11.72
C LEU A 209 -14.39 17.36 -12.22
N THR A 210 -14.16 18.59 -11.77
CA THR A 210 -14.84 19.78 -12.30
C THR A 210 -14.20 20.31 -13.58
N ARG A 211 -13.00 19.83 -13.94
CA ARG A 211 -12.27 20.25 -15.13
C ARG A 211 -12.85 19.57 -16.37
N PRO A 212 -13.13 20.32 -17.47
CA PRO A 212 -13.76 19.77 -18.67
C PRO A 212 -12.83 18.86 -19.50
N ASN A 213 -11.52 18.93 -19.26
CA ASN A 213 -10.48 18.16 -19.94
C ASN A 213 -10.11 16.85 -19.22
N LEU A 214 -10.77 16.51 -18.09
CA LEU A 214 -10.60 15.25 -17.38
C LEU A 214 -11.84 14.37 -17.50
N ASP A 215 -11.73 13.27 -18.22
CA ASP A 215 -12.75 12.24 -18.30
C ASP A 215 -12.47 11.09 -17.34
N LEU A 216 -13.48 10.62 -16.62
CA LEU A 216 -13.43 9.47 -15.73
C LEU A 216 -14.41 8.39 -16.18
N ARG A 217 -13.89 7.17 -16.44
CA ARG A 217 -14.73 5.99 -16.70
C ARG A 217 -14.49 4.95 -15.60
N THR A 218 -15.55 4.60 -14.87
CA THR A 218 -15.53 3.56 -13.82
C THR A 218 -16.22 2.30 -14.31
N ARG A 219 -15.90 1.14 -13.70
CA ARG A 219 -16.37 -0.20 -14.09
C ARG A 219 -15.90 -0.58 -15.48
N VAL A 220 -14.70 -0.16 -15.82
CA VAL A 220 -14.04 -0.45 -17.09
C VAL A 220 -12.80 -1.27 -16.82
N LEU A 221 -12.82 -2.54 -17.20
CA LEU A 221 -11.65 -3.42 -17.15
C LEU A 221 -10.77 -3.15 -18.37
N VAL A 222 -9.55 -2.70 -18.15
CA VAL A 222 -8.50 -2.64 -19.18
C VAL A 222 -7.97 -4.06 -19.37
N GLN A 223 -7.83 -4.47 -20.64
CA GLN A 223 -7.43 -5.81 -21.03
C GLN A 223 -5.96 -5.89 -21.47
N GLY A 224 -5.36 -4.75 -21.81
CA GLY A 224 -3.97 -4.64 -22.26
C GLY A 224 -3.71 -3.30 -22.95
N VAL A 225 -2.44 -3.06 -23.26
CA VAL A 225 -1.95 -1.92 -24.03
C VAL A 225 -1.96 -2.30 -25.51
N GLU A 226 -2.38 -1.38 -26.36
CA GLU A 226 -2.30 -1.50 -27.82
C GLU A 226 -1.08 -0.75 -28.34
N PHE A 227 -0.38 -1.37 -29.27
CA PHE A 227 0.88 -0.87 -29.80
C PHE A 227 0.82 -0.66 -31.32
N ASP A 228 1.52 0.38 -31.79
CA ASP A 228 1.92 0.58 -33.18
C ASP A 228 3.46 0.53 -33.23
N GLY A 229 4.02 -0.57 -33.74
CA GLY A 229 5.45 -0.87 -33.56
C GLY A 229 5.81 -0.98 -32.08
N GLU A 230 6.81 -0.22 -31.61
CA GLU A 230 7.23 -0.14 -30.20
C GLU A 230 6.48 0.93 -29.40
N ARG A 231 5.63 1.73 -30.06
CA ARG A 231 4.91 2.81 -29.43
C ARG A 231 3.57 2.33 -28.88
N ALA A 232 3.28 2.63 -27.61
CA ALA A 232 1.95 2.46 -27.04
C ALA A 232 0.99 3.48 -27.69
N ALA A 233 -0.02 2.97 -28.41
CA ALA A 233 -0.99 3.77 -29.15
C ALA A 233 -2.34 3.94 -28.42
N GLY A 234 -2.55 3.19 -27.33
CA GLY A 234 -3.77 3.23 -26.55
C GLY A 234 -3.94 2.00 -25.67
N VAL A 235 -5.17 1.82 -25.17
CA VAL A 235 -5.53 0.66 -24.35
C VAL A 235 -6.76 -0.05 -24.88
N ARG A 236 -6.80 -1.37 -24.77
CA ARG A 236 -7.99 -2.19 -25.03
C ARG A 236 -8.80 -2.32 -23.75
N ILE A 237 -10.07 -1.95 -23.82
CA ILE A 237 -11.03 -2.03 -22.70
C ILE A 237 -12.13 -3.04 -23.01
N ALA A 238 -12.68 -3.66 -21.97
CA ALA A 238 -13.82 -4.56 -22.10
C ALA A 238 -15.10 -3.77 -22.43
N ARG A 239 -15.86 -4.27 -23.42
CA ARG A 239 -17.17 -3.76 -23.81
C ARG A 239 -18.22 -4.86 -23.69
N GLY A 240 -19.06 -4.78 -22.66
CA GLY A 240 -20.02 -5.83 -22.37
C GLY A 240 -19.35 -7.16 -21.99
N ARG A 241 -20.02 -8.29 -22.28
CA ARG A 241 -19.54 -9.62 -21.86
C ARG A 241 -18.43 -10.20 -22.74
N ARG A 242 -18.35 -9.85 -24.03
CA ARG A 242 -17.45 -10.48 -25.02
C ARG A 242 -16.78 -9.50 -25.99
N GLY A 243 -17.14 -8.22 -25.94
CA GLY A 243 -16.59 -7.20 -26.84
C GLY A 243 -15.40 -6.49 -26.22
N SER A 244 -14.60 -5.86 -27.09
CA SER A 244 -13.54 -4.94 -26.70
C SER A 244 -13.61 -3.65 -27.53
N GLU A 245 -13.06 -2.58 -26.98
CA GLU A 245 -12.92 -1.27 -27.62
C GLU A 245 -11.50 -0.78 -27.39
N VAL A 246 -10.90 -0.17 -28.41
CA VAL A 246 -9.59 0.47 -28.27
C VAL A 246 -9.81 1.95 -28.00
N VAL A 247 -9.22 2.44 -26.91
CA VAL A 247 -9.18 3.86 -26.55
C VAL A 247 -7.80 4.39 -26.90
N PRO A 248 -7.68 5.29 -27.91
CA PRO A 248 -6.40 5.80 -28.35
C PRO A 248 -5.80 6.81 -27.35
N ALA A 249 -4.46 6.79 -27.22
CA ALA A 249 -3.65 7.79 -26.53
C ALA A 249 -2.76 8.51 -27.55
N ALA A 250 -2.80 9.83 -27.60
CA ALA A 250 -2.01 10.62 -28.54
C ALA A 250 -0.55 10.79 -28.05
N ARG A 251 -0.37 10.97 -26.74
CA ARG A 251 0.95 11.14 -26.14
C ARG A 251 1.41 9.88 -25.45
N GLU A 252 0.81 9.50 -24.30
CA GLU A 252 1.25 8.36 -23.50
C GLU A 252 0.10 7.56 -22.88
N VAL A 253 0.34 6.26 -22.69
CA VAL A 253 -0.39 5.37 -21.78
C VAL A 253 0.37 5.28 -20.47
N ILE A 254 -0.32 5.47 -19.33
CA ILE A 254 0.28 5.46 -17.99
C ILE A 254 -0.41 4.37 -17.17
N LEU A 255 0.33 3.31 -16.83
CA LEU A 255 -0.14 2.26 -15.94
C LEU A 255 0.01 2.69 -14.48
N SER A 256 -1.09 2.70 -13.74
CA SER A 256 -1.18 3.07 -12.31
C SER A 256 -2.11 2.12 -11.57
N ALA A 257 -2.13 0.85 -12.01
CA ALA A 257 -3.04 -0.17 -11.51
C ALA A 257 -2.53 -0.89 -10.25
N GLY A 258 -1.35 -0.48 -9.73
CA GLY A 258 -0.71 -1.02 -8.53
C GLY A 258 0.15 -2.24 -8.79
N ALA A 259 0.91 -2.66 -7.77
CA ALA A 259 1.97 -3.66 -7.87
C ALA A 259 1.52 -5.06 -8.36
N ILE A 260 0.23 -5.33 -8.43
CA ILE A 260 -0.28 -6.60 -8.96
C ILE A 260 -0.82 -6.42 -10.38
N ALA A 261 -1.66 -5.39 -10.61
CA ALA A 261 -2.34 -5.27 -11.89
C ALA A 261 -1.52 -4.51 -12.96
N SER A 262 -0.56 -3.65 -12.60
CA SER A 262 0.32 -3.01 -13.58
C SER A 262 1.22 -4.02 -14.29
N PRO A 263 1.96 -4.92 -13.59
CA PRO A 263 2.69 -5.99 -14.27
C PRO A 263 1.76 -6.96 -15.00
N GLN A 264 0.58 -7.30 -14.45
CA GLN A 264 -0.40 -8.13 -15.15
C GLN A 264 -0.79 -7.52 -16.51
N LEU A 265 -1.00 -6.21 -16.58
CA LEU A 265 -1.33 -5.52 -17.84
C LEU A 265 -0.17 -5.52 -18.83
N LEU A 266 1.08 -5.37 -18.39
CA LEU A 266 2.26 -5.53 -19.23
C LEU A 266 2.33 -6.95 -19.81
N LEU A 267 2.22 -7.97 -18.97
CA LEU A 267 2.22 -9.37 -19.37
C LEU A 267 1.09 -9.71 -20.34
N LEU A 268 -0.16 -9.27 -20.10
CA LEU A 268 -1.30 -9.43 -21.01
C LEU A 268 -1.11 -8.71 -22.35
N SER A 269 -0.21 -7.73 -22.39
CA SER A 269 0.16 -6.99 -23.61
C SER A 269 1.33 -7.61 -24.37
N GLY A 270 1.83 -8.76 -23.89
CA GLY A 270 2.97 -9.46 -24.48
C GLY A 270 4.32 -8.88 -24.08
N VAL A 271 4.40 -8.10 -23.02
CA VAL A 271 5.64 -7.52 -22.47
C VAL A 271 6.03 -8.30 -21.22
N GLY A 272 7.14 -9.04 -21.27
CA GLY A 272 7.59 -9.90 -20.18
C GLY A 272 8.50 -11.03 -20.66
N ASP A 273 8.71 -12.03 -19.83
CA ASP A 273 9.45 -13.25 -20.18
C ASP A 273 8.69 -14.07 -21.25
N ALA A 274 9.33 -14.32 -22.38
CA ALA A 274 8.68 -14.94 -23.54
C ALA A 274 8.20 -16.38 -23.28
N GLU A 275 8.86 -17.14 -22.43
CA GLU A 275 8.46 -18.52 -22.11
C GLU A 275 7.23 -18.51 -21.19
N GLU A 276 7.25 -17.68 -20.16
CA GLU A 276 6.09 -17.51 -19.25
C GLU A 276 4.86 -16.98 -19.99
N LEU A 277 5.03 -16.02 -20.90
CA LEU A 277 3.95 -15.50 -21.73
C LEU A 277 3.32 -16.59 -22.60
N ARG A 278 4.14 -17.39 -23.32
CA ARG A 278 3.64 -18.51 -24.13
C ARG A 278 2.92 -19.56 -23.28
N ALA A 279 3.46 -19.87 -22.10
CA ALA A 279 2.83 -20.81 -21.15
C ALA A 279 1.44 -20.33 -20.69
N ALA A 280 1.25 -19.02 -20.57
CA ALA A 280 -0.04 -18.40 -20.25
C ALA A 280 -0.95 -18.18 -21.47
N GLY A 281 -0.52 -18.55 -22.68
CA GLY A 281 -1.29 -18.37 -23.92
C GLY A 281 -1.23 -16.96 -24.50
N VAL A 282 -0.26 -16.14 -24.09
CA VAL A 282 -0.01 -14.78 -24.62
C VAL A 282 1.13 -14.81 -25.62
N ALA A 283 0.94 -14.18 -26.78
CA ALA A 283 2.00 -14.03 -27.76
C ALA A 283 3.04 -13.01 -27.27
N PRO A 284 4.34 -13.38 -27.14
CA PRO A 284 5.38 -12.44 -26.76
C PRO A 284 5.54 -11.35 -27.84
N ARG A 285 5.66 -10.11 -27.37
CA ARG A 285 5.89 -8.93 -28.21
C ARG A 285 7.23 -8.28 -27.90
N HIS A 286 7.54 -8.11 -26.62
CA HIS A 286 8.74 -7.44 -26.15
C HIS A 286 9.32 -8.20 -24.96
N GLU A 287 10.57 -8.66 -25.10
CA GLU A 287 11.26 -9.39 -24.05
C GLU A 287 11.67 -8.44 -22.94
N LEU A 288 11.09 -8.62 -21.74
CA LEU A 288 11.37 -7.83 -20.56
C LEU A 288 11.18 -8.70 -19.31
N PRO A 289 12.12 -9.60 -18.99
CA PRO A 289 11.93 -10.67 -18.00
C PRO A 289 11.74 -10.15 -16.55
N GLY A 290 12.06 -8.88 -16.29
CA GLY A 290 11.82 -8.25 -14.98
C GLY A 290 10.35 -8.00 -14.65
N VAL A 291 9.43 -8.01 -15.65
CA VAL A 291 8.01 -7.77 -15.40
C VAL A 291 7.42 -8.83 -14.50
N GLY A 292 6.86 -8.40 -13.38
CA GLY A 292 6.29 -9.27 -12.36
C GLY A 292 7.30 -9.81 -11.35
N ARG A 293 8.60 -9.71 -11.60
CA ARG A 293 9.65 -10.12 -10.65
C ARG A 293 9.80 -9.13 -9.50
N ASN A 294 10.54 -9.53 -8.46
CA ASN A 294 10.88 -8.68 -7.31
C ASN A 294 9.67 -8.25 -6.46
N LEU A 295 8.57 -9.02 -6.45
CA LEU A 295 7.46 -8.76 -5.54
C LEU A 295 7.96 -8.76 -4.09
N GLN A 296 7.63 -7.72 -3.35
CA GLN A 296 7.92 -7.55 -1.94
C GLN A 296 6.64 -7.12 -1.22
N ASP A 297 6.45 -7.59 -0.01
CA ASP A 297 5.41 -7.11 0.92
C ASP A 297 5.95 -7.25 2.35
N HIS A 298 5.36 -6.59 3.32
CA HIS A 298 5.74 -6.69 4.72
C HIS A 298 4.98 -7.84 5.40
N PRO A 299 5.68 -8.92 5.81
CA PRO A 299 5.09 -9.94 6.68
C PRO A 299 4.81 -9.38 8.06
N PHE A 300 3.72 -9.82 8.67
CA PHE A 300 3.43 -9.53 10.07
C PHE A 300 2.71 -10.68 10.76
N VAL A 301 2.75 -10.66 12.09
CA VAL A 301 2.00 -11.56 12.95
C VAL A 301 1.49 -10.76 14.14
N THR A 302 0.40 -11.19 14.75
CA THR A 302 -0.17 -10.54 15.93
C THR A 302 0.27 -11.23 17.21
N VAL A 303 0.56 -10.44 18.24
CA VAL A 303 0.61 -10.91 19.63
C VAL A 303 -0.54 -10.22 20.36
N ILE A 304 -1.45 -11.02 20.94
CA ILE A 304 -2.73 -10.51 21.43
C ILE A 304 -2.94 -10.95 22.88
N TRP A 305 -3.36 -10.02 23.70
CA TRP A 305 -3.74 -10.27 25.10
C TRP A 305 -5.17 -9.86 25.36
N GLU A 306 -5.87 -10.65 26.15
CA GLU A 306 -7.09 -10.23 26.83
C GLU A 306 -6.69 -9.35 28.01
N ILE A 307 -7.44 -8.24 28.20
CA ILE A 307 -7.14 -7.23 29.20
C ILE A 307 -8.40 -6.78 29.96
N THR A 308 -8.18 -6.21 31.15
CA THR A 308 -9.24 -5.59 31.96
C THR A 308 -8.94 -4.13 32.25
N GLY A 309 -9.96 -3.39 32.67
CA GLY A 309 -9.79 -2.02 33.18
C GLY A 309 -9.63 -0.91 32.15
N GLU A 310 -9.66 -1.22 30.84
CA GLU A 310 -9.50 -0.22 29.78
C GLU A 310 -10.61 -0.31 28.72
N ASP A 311 -10.92 0.84 28.11
CA ASP A 311 -11.85 0.92 26.98
C ASP A 311 -11.14 0.61 25.67
N THR A 312 -11.56 -0.46 25.01
CA THR A 312 -11.02 -0.93 23.72
C THR A 312 -12.03 -0.73 22.59
N LEU A 313 -11.73 -1.24 21.40
CA LEU A 313 -12.68 -1.26 20.29
C LEU A 313 -13.77 -2.33 20.44
N TYR A 314 -13.71 -3.18 21.47
CA TYR A 314 -14.80 -4.13 21.77
C TYR A 314 -16.15 -3.41 21.84
N GLY A 315 -17.15 -3.97 21.13
CA GLY A 315 -18.49 -3.41 21.03
C GLY A 315 -18.57 -2.09 20.21
N ALA A 316 -17.59 -1.78 19.36
CA ALA A 316 -17.63 -0.61 18.48
C ALA A 316 -18.77 -0.64 17.45
N ASP A 317 -19.29 -1.83 17.15
CA ASP A 317 -20.44 -2.09 16.27
C ASP A 317 -21.80 -1.68 16.86
N ARG A 318 -21.87 -1.41 18.18
CA ARG A 318 -23.13 -1.05 18.86
C ARG A 318 -23.71 0.25 18.27
N PRO A 319 -25.05 0.34 18.11
CA PRO A 319 -25.73 1.49 17.46
C PRO A 319 -25.36 2.86 18.03
N ARG A 320 -25.07 2.95 19.34
CA ARG A 320 -24.64 4.19 19.99
C ARG A 320 -23.37 4.79 19.38
N HIS A 321 -22.39 3.94 18.98
CA HIS A 321 -21.14 4.41 18.39
C HIS A 321 -21.32 4.87 16.94
N LEU A 322 -22.25 4.25 16.21
CA LEU A 322 -22.66 4.74 14.90
C LEU A 322 -23.36 6.10 15.02
N ALA A 323 -24.27 6.27 15.99
CA ALA A 323 -24.94 7.54 16.25
C ALA A 323 -23.93 8.63 16.65
N GLU A 324 -22.98 8.32 17.54
CA GLU A 324 -21.89 9.23 17.92
C GLU A 324 -21.08 9.68 16.69
N TRP A 325 -20.67 8.73 15.86
CA TRP A 325 -19.93 9.03 14.65
C TRP A 325 -20.75 9.84 13.64
N LEU A 326 -22.04 9.54 13.45
CA LEU A 326 -22.91 10.29 12.55
C LEU A 326 -23.10 11.74 12.99
N LEU A 327 -23.26 11.97 14.29
CA LEU A 327 -23.58 13.30 14.85
C LEU A 327 -22.32 14.14 15.13
N ARG A 328 -21.24 13.51 15.66
CA ARG A 328 -20.07 14.22 16.19
C ARG A 328 -18.78 13.93 15.44
N ARG A 329 -18.77 12.90 14.58
CA ARG A 329 -17.55 12.41 13.90
C ARG A 329 -16.43 12.08 14.90
N SER A 330 -16.77 11.49 16.03
CA SER A 330 -15.88 11.10 17.13
C SER A 330 -16.17 9.68 17.59
N GLY A 331 -15.41 9.22 18.58
CA GLY A 331 -15.57 7.92 19.23
C GLY A 331 -14.87 6.77 18.52
N LYS A 332 -15.21 5.53 18.93
CA LYS A 332 -14.55 4.29 18.49
C LYS A 332 -14.46 4.12 16.98
N LEU A 333 -15.48 4.58 16.24
CA LEU A 333 -15.53 4.43 14.78
C LEU A 333 -14.53 5.30 14.01
N THR A 334 -13.86 6.25 14.70
CA THR A 334 -12.76 7.03 14.09
C THR A 334 -11.40 6.37 14.20
N SER A 335 -11.29 5.26 14.93
CA SER A 335 -10.04 4.52 15.13
C SER A 335 -9.55 3.87 13.83
N THR A 336 -8.24 3.75 13.71
CA THR A 336 -7.53 3.01 12.67
C THR A 336 -7.16 1.58 13.10
N VAL A 337 -7.64 1.13 14.25
CA VAL A 337 -7.29 -0.13 14.94
C VAL A 337 -5.88 -0.04 15.54
N ALA A 338 -4.85 0.09 14.72
CA ALA A 338 -3.50 0.42 15.16
C ALA A 338 -3.37 1.94 15.33
N GLU A 339 -3.22 2.41 16.55
CA GLU A 339 -3.14 3.84 16.87
C GLU A 339 -1.74 4.26 17.34
N VAL A 340 -0.91 3.31 17.78
CA VAL A 340 0.49 3.50 18.20
C VAL A 340 1.41 2.74 17.27
N CYS A 341 2.54 3.36 16.91
CA CYS A 341 3.63 2.71 16.18
C CYS A 341 4.93 2.76 16.96
N ALA A 342 5.78 1.79 16.72
CA ALA A 342 7.20 1.89 17.06
C ALA A 342 8.05 1.33 15.92
N PHE A 343 9.19 1.94 15.69
CA PHE A 343 10.22 1.45 14.79
C PHE A 343 11.46 1.14 15.60
N THR A 344 11.99 -0.07 15.45
CA THR A 344 13.12 -0.52 16.25
C THR A 344 13.98 -1.54 15.53
N ARG A 345 15.24 -1.64 15.95
CA ARG A 345 16.19 -2.64 15.46
C ARG A 345 16.14 -3.85 16.37
N THR A 346 15.97 -5.02 15.77
CA THR A 346 15.94 -6.29 16.53
C THR A 346 17.32 -6.76 16.98
N ARG A 347 18.37 -6.23 16.34
CA ARG A 347 19.78 -6.57 16.64
C ARG A 347 20.70 -5.38 16.40
N GLY A 348 21.88 -5.40 17.08
CA GLY A 348 22.91 -4.39 16.85
C GLY A 348 23.48 -4.45 15.42
N GLY A 349 24.00 -3.32 14.93
CA GLY A 349 24.65 -3.22 13.61
C GLY A 349 23.70 -3.07 12.41
N LEU A 350 22.39 -3.16 12.58
CA LEU A 350 21.47 -2.84 11.51
C LEU A 350 21.52 -1.33 11.20
N PRO A 351 21.48 -0.95 9.90
CA PRO A 351 21.57 0.46 9.51
C PRO A 351 20.31 1.26 9.92
N ALA A 352 19.16 0.60 10.05
CA ALA A 352 17.89 1.20 10.44
C ALA A 352 16.97 0.13 11.07
N ALA A 353 15.81 0.55 11.58
CA ALA A 353 14.80 -0.34 12.13
C ALA A 353 14.40 -1.42 11.10
N ASP A 354 14.36 -2.67 11.51
CA ASP A 354 13.89 -3.80 10.70
C ASP A 354 12.48 -4.24 11.09
N ILE A 355 12.00 -3.83 12.28
CA ILE A 355 10.62 -4.06 12.75
C ILE A 355 9.88 -2.73 12.97
N GLN A 356 8.66 -2.68 12.43
CA GLN A 356 7.62 -1.71 12.79
C GLN A 356 6.59 -2.42 13.67
N PHE A 357 6.22 -1.85 14.81
CA PHE A 357 5.07 -2.33 15.56
C PHE A 357 3.81 -1.55 15.19
N HIS A 358 2.71 -2.30 14.97
CA HIS A 358 1.37 -1.77 14.95
C HIS A 358 0.68 -2.16 16.26
N MET A 359 0.34 -1.18 17.09
CA MET A 359 -0.21 -1.42 18.42
C MET A 359 -1.57 -0.76 18.58
N GLY A 360 -2.50 -1.44 19.25
CA GLY A 360 -3.83 -0.89 19.46
C GLY A 360 -4.67 -1.64 20.47
N ALA A 361 -5.78 -0.99 20.84
CA ALA A 361 -6.77 -1.46 21.80
C ALA A 361 -7.87 -2.29 21.10
N ALA A 362 -7.49 -3.43 20.52
CA ALA A 362 -8.39 -4.27 19.72
C ALA A 362 -7.96 -5.75 19.73
N TYR A 363 -8.91 -6.64 19.43
CA TYR A 363 -8.60 -7.96 18.87
C TYR A 363 -8.47 -7.82 17.35
N PHE A 364 -7.38 -8.30 16.78
CA PHE A 364 -7.15 -8.27 15.33
C PHE A 364 -6.40 -9.52 14.90
N GLU A 365 -7.12 -10.53 14.45
CA GLU A 365 -6.61 -11.79 13.90
C GLU A 365 -7.31 -12.09 12.59
N ASP A 366 -6.73 -12.90 11.72
CA ASP A 366 -7.24 -13.22 10.37
C ASP A 366 -7.81 -12.00 9.65
N HIS A 367 -6.97 -10.95 9.52
CA HIS A 367 -7.35 -9.70 8.84
C HIS A 367 -8.56 -8.98 9.47
N GLY A 368 -8.84 -9.23 10.74
CA GLY A 368 -10.02 -8.73 11.44
C GLY A 368 -11.33 -9.45 11.07
N GLN A 369 -11.24 -10.68 10.55
CA GLN A 369 -12.39 -11.53 10.27
C GLN A 369 -12.69 -12.48 11.44
N GLU A 370 -11.72 -12.76 12.29
CA GLU A 370 -11.93 -13.50 13.55
C GLU A 370 -12.43 -12.54 14.63
N GLU A 371 -13.43 -12.96 15.39
CA GLU A 371 -14.02 -12.17 16.48
C GLU A 371 -13.63 -12.77 17.84
N HIS A 372 -13.53 -11.91 18.86
CA HIS A 372 -13.33 -12.28 20.24
C HIS A 372 -14.28 -11.50 21.15
N ASP A 373 -14.90 -12.20 22.11
CA ASP A 373 -15.83 -11.60 23.07
C ASP A 373 -15.10 -11.13 24.32
N GLY A 374 -14.43 -9.97 24.22
CA GLY A 374 -13.66 -9.42 25.33
C GLY A 374 -12.86 -8.18 24.93
N HIS A 375 -12.30 -7.54 25.97
CA HIS A 375 -11.39 -6.42 25.77
C HIS A 375 -9.99 -6.94 25.48
N CYS A 376 -9.40 -6.52 24.36
CA CYS A 376 -8.08 -6.97 23.94
C CYS A 376 -7.17 -5.81 23.60
N MET A 377 -5.86 -6.06 23.71
CA MET A 377 -4.82 -5.28 23.07
C MET A 377 -4.00 -6.16 22.12
N VAL A 378 -3.50 -5.54 21.06
CA VAL A 378 -2.62 -6.15 20.07
C VAL A 378 -1.32 -5.37 19.96
N ILE A 379 -0.20 -6.09 19.88
CA ILE A 379 1.12 -5.58 19.51
C ILE A 379 1.58 -6.46 18.35
N ALA A 380 1.59 -5.93 17.13
CA ALA A 380 1.89 -6.69 15.93
C ALA A 380 3.25 -6.26 15.35
N PRO A 381 4.29 -7.10 15.45
CA PRO A 381 5.54 -6.88 14.73
C PRO A 381 5.33 -7.07 13.23
N VAL A 382 5.84 -6.13 12.46
CA VAL A 382 5.84 -6.06 11.00
C VAL A 382 7.29 -5.99 10.54
N LEU A 383 7.73 -6.93 9.72
CA LEU A 383 9.07 -6.88 9.12
C LEU A 383 9.09 -5.83 8.01
N VAL A 384 9.82 -4.73 8.20
CA VAL A 384 9.85 -3.61 7.25
C VAL A 384 11.07 -3.58 6.32
N SER A 385 11.94 -4.58 6.42
CA SER A 385 13.11 -4.74 5.54
C SER A 385 13.25 -6.21 5.07
N PRO A 386 12.20 -6.83 4.48
CA PRO A 386 12.23 -8.23 4.09
C PRO A 386 13.27 -8.48 3.00
N GLN A 387 14.03 -9.60 3.13
CA GLN A 387 14.98 -10.05 2.13
C GLN A 387 14.31 -10.97 1.09
N ALA A 388 13.21 -11.61 1.44
CA ALA A 388 12.43 -12.44 0.54
C ALA A 388 11.99 -11.68 -0.71
N ARG A 389 12.06 -12.35 -1.88
CA ARG A 389 11.62 -11.81 -3.17
C ARG A 389 10.68 -12.78 -3.84
N GLY A 390 9.58 -12.23 -4.32
CA GLY A 390 8.49 -12.95 -4.94
C GLY A 390 8.26 -12.56 -6.39
N GLN A 391 7.10 -12.95 -6.88
CA GLN A 391 6.74 -12.82 -8.29
C GLN A 391 5.22 -12.68 -8.47
N VAL A 392 4.83 -11.98 -9.54
CA VAL A 392 3.49 -11.93 -10.14
C VAL A 392 3.58 -12.46 -11.56
N TRP A 393 2.73 -13.42 -11.95
CA TRP A 393 2.70 -13.93 -13.33
C TRP A 393 1.27 -14.29 -13.73
N LEU A 394 1.05 -14.51 -15.04
CA LEU A 394 -0.28 -14.79 -15.55
C LEU A 394 -0.74 -16.22 -15.22
N ARG A 395 -2.01 -16.37 -14.93
CA ARG A 395 -2.71 -17.67 -14.89
C ARG A 395 -3.16 -18.09 -16.29
N SER A 396 -3.60 -17.14 -17.10
CA SER A 396 -4.03 -17.33 -18.47
C SER A 396 -4.01 -15.99 -19.24
N ALA A 397 -4.34 -16.03 -20.52
CA ALA A 397 -4.53 -14.84 -21.37
C ALA A 397 -5.86 -14.09 -21.12
N ASP A 398 -6.75 -14.60 -20.27
CA ASP A 398 -8.01 -13.90 -19.93
C ASP A 398 -7.73 -12.79 -18.88
N PRO A 399 -7.95 -11.50 -19.20
CA PRO A 399 -7.71 -10.39 -18.27
C PRO A 399 -8.63 -10.39 -17.04
N ARG A 400 -9.63 -11.27 -16.98
CA ARG A 400 -10.51 -11.46 -15.82
C ARG A 400 -9.96 -12.45 -14.82
N ASP A 401 -9.04 -13.30 -15.24
CA ASP A 401 -8.39 -14.25 -14.33
C ASP A 401 -7.44 -13.49 -13.41
N LYS A 402 -7.52 -13.81 -12.12
CA LYS A 402 -6.56 -13.27 -11.14
C LYS A 402 -5.16 -13.78 -11.48
N PRO A 403 -4.13 -12.93 -11.47
CA PRO A 403 -2.76 -13.39 -11.67
C PRO A 403 -2.35 -14.31 -10.51
N ARG A 404 -1.29 -15.08 -10.73
CA ARG A 404 -0.65 -15.88 -9.69
C ARG A 404 0.35 -15.01 -8.96
N LEU A 405 0.42 -15.18 -7.64
CA LEU A 405 1.28 -14.41 -6.74
C LEU A 405 2.08 -15.37 -5.87
N LEU A 406 3.34 -15.09 -5.66
CA LEU A 406 4.17 -15.76 -4.67
C LEU A 406 5.06 -14.70 -4.02
N THR A 407 5.04 -14.63 -2.69
CA THR A 407 5.88 -13.65 -1.97
C THR A 407 7.18 -14.25 -1.47
N ASN A 408 7.24 -15.58 -1.35
CA ASN A 408 8.31 -16.32 -0.69
C ASN A 408 8.53 -15.86 0.77
N ALA A 409 7.47 -15.40 1.44
CA ALA A 409 7.54 -14.91 2.80
C ALA A 409 8.23 -15.92 3.71
N LEU A 410 9.19 -15.46 4.52
CA LEU A 410 10.04 -16.28 5.41
C LEU A 410 10.94 -17.30 4.69
N SER A 411 11.27 -17.11 3.40
CA SER A 411 12.30 -17.90 2.71
C SER A 411 13.70 -17.66 3.29
N GLU A 412 13.94 -16.44 3.76
CA GLU A 412 15.23 -16.00 4.28
C GLU A 412 15.29 -16.16 5.80
N ARG A 413 16.40 -16.72 6.30
CA ARG A 413 16.56 -16.97 7.74
C ARG A 413 16.58 -15.67 8.55
N ASP A 414 17.18 -14.62 8.02
CA ASP A 414 17.22 -13.29 8.64
C ASP A 414 15.83 -12.71 8.85
N ASP A 415 14.91 -12.92 7.91
CA ASP A 415 13.50 -12.49 8.01
C ASP A 415 12.80 -13.21 9.17
N VAL A 416 13.03 -14.53 9.30
CA VAL A 416 12.49 -15.34 10.41
C VAL A 416 13.04 -14.84 11.76
N GLU A 417 14.34 -14.63 11.86
CA GLU A 417 14.99 -14.19 13.12
C GLU A 417 14.51 -12.81 13.56
N SER A 418 14.39 -11.87 12.63
CA SER A 418 13.83 -10.53 12.92
C SER A 418 12.36 -10.62 13.40
N MET A 419 11.54 -11.46 12.76
CA MET A 419 10.15 -11.66 13.19
C MET A 419 10.06 -12.30 14.58
N LEU A 420 10.86 -13.31 14.88
CA LEU A 420 10.92 -13.95 16.20
C LEU A 420 11.39 -12.97 17.28
N ALA A 421 12.39 -12.13 16.97
CA ALA A 421 12.85 -11.08 17.88
C ALA A 421 11.74 -10.04 18.11
N GLY A 422 11.00 -9.65 17.06
CA GLY A 422 9.84 -8.77 17.16
C GLY A 422 8.73 -9.34 18.06
N MET A 423 8.41 -10.63 17.93
CA MET A 423 7.42 -11.30 18.81
C MET A 423 7.88 -11.32 20.28
N ARG A 424 9.16 -11.57 20.55
CA ARG A 424 9.71 -11.53 21.92
C ARG A 424 9.67 -10.12 22.49
N LEU A 425 10.04 -9.11 21.69
CA LEU A 425 9.98 -7.72 22.12
C LEU A 425 8.53 -7.25 22.36
N ALA A 426 7.54 -7.75 21.59
CA ALA A 426 6.13 -7.50 21.88
C ALA A 426 5.73 -8.01 23.27
N ARG A 427 6.20 -9.20 23.67
CA ARG A 427 5.98 -9.76 25.01
C ARG A 427 6.74 -8.95 26.09
N GLU A 428 7.94 -8.47 25.78
CA GLU A 428 8.70 -7.61 26.69
C GLU A 428 7.98 -6.29 26.95
N ILE A 429 7.44 -5.64 25.91
CA ILE A 429 6.62 -4.43 26.03
C ILE A 429 5.38 -4.70 26.87
N ALA A 430 4.64 -5.79 26.61
CA ALA A 430 3.47 -6.18 27.37
C ALA A 430 3.76 -6.49 28.83
N GLY A 431 4.94 -7.01 29.14
CA GLY A 431 5.43 -7.30 30.49
C GLY A 431 5.79 -6.08 31.34
N GLN A 432 5.84 -4.85 30.76
CA GLN A 432 6.15 -3.64 31.49
C GLN A 432 4.98 -3.21 32.41
N ALA A 433 5.29 -2.55 33.52
CA ALA A 433 4.33 -2.16 34.56
C ALA A 433 3.06 -1.45 34.04
N PRO A 434 3.11 -0.52 33.07
CA PRO A 434 1.90 0.14 32.55
C PRO A 434 0.87 -0.78 31.90
N LEU A 435 1.29 -1.98 31.41
CA LEU A 435 0.42 -2.94 30.73
C LEU A 435 0.23 -4.23 31.50
N ARG A 436 1.27 -4.74 32.15
CA ARG A 436 1.28 -6.04 32.81
C ARG A 436 0.09 -6.28 33.72
N ASP A 437 -0.29 -5.29 34.52
CA ASP A 437 -1.36 -5.42 35.52
C ASP A 437 -2.78 -5.42 34.89
N LEU A 438 -2.90 -5.11 33.60
CA LEU A 438 -4.15 -5.18 32.84
C LEU A 438 -4.36 -6.56 32.20
N ILE A 439 -3.27 -7.31 31.98
CA ILE A 439 -3.30 -8.57 31.21
C ILE A 439 -3.89 -9.69 32.06
N THR A 440 -4.87 -10.38 31.50
CA THR A 440 -5.46 -11.59 32.09
C THR A 440 -4.87 -12.87 31.50
N THR A 441 -4.65 -12.90 30.16
CA THR A 441 -4.06 -14.03 29.46
C THR A 441 -3.51 -13.59 28.10
N GLU A 442 -2.49 -14.30 27.59
CA GLU A 442 -2.02 -14.15 26.21
C GLU A 442 -2.86 -15.09 25.31
N LEU A 443 -3.63 -14.50 24.39
CA LEU A 443 -4.49 -15.25 23.46
C LEU A 443 -3.71 -15.75 22.25
N ARG A 444 -2.76 -14.98 21.76
CA ARG A 444 -1.94 -15.29 20.57
C ARG A 444 -0.49 -14.86 20.81
N PRO A 445 0.51 -15.71 20.55
CA PRO A 445 0.39 -17.13 20.24
C PRO A 445 -0.19 -17.98 21.39
N GLY A 446 -0.27 -17.44 22.60
CA GLY A 446 -0.79 -18.07 23.81
C GLY A 446 0.33 -18.43 24.80
N ASP A 447 -0.01 -18.47 26.09
CA ASP A 447 0.92 -18.67 27.21
C ASP A 447 1.70 -20.01 27.14
N ALA A 448 1.21 -20.99 26.38
CA ALA A 448 1.86 -22.28 26.19
C ALA A 448 3.06 -22.25 25.24
N VAL A 449 3.08 -21.29 24.29
CA VAL A 449 4.15 -21.16 23.27
C VAL A 449 5.31 -20.38 23.89
N LYS A 450 6.36 -21.08 24.35
CA LYS A 450 7.46 -20.48 25.13
C LYS A 450 8.82 -20.55 24.44
N ASP A 451 9.15 -21.66 23.84
CA ASP A 451 10.46 -21.86 23.24
C ASP A 451 10.55 -21.34 21.80
N ALA A 452 11.77 -21.27 21.26
CA ALA A 452 12.01 -20.74 19.94
C ALA A 452 11.40 -21.58 18.80
N PRO A 453 11.47 -22.93 18.83
CA PRO A 453 10.83 -23.77 17.83
C PRO A 453 9.29 -23.62 17.79
N GLU A 454 8.65 -23.57 18.95
CA GLU A 454 7.18 -23.39 19.04
C GLU A 454 6.77 -22.01 18.50
N LEU A 455 7.57 -20.98 18.84
CA LEU A 455 7.31 -19.60 18.36
C LEU A 455 7.49 -19.47 16.84
N GLU A 456 8.49 -20.16 16.26
CA GLU A 456 8.69 -20.21 14.80
C GLU A 456 7.55 -20.99 14.12
N ALA A 457 7.11 -22.10 14.68
CA ALA A 457 5.99 -22.85 14.16
C ALA A 457 4.69 -22.02 14.19
N ASP A 458 4.46 -21.26 15.27
CA ASP A 458 3.32 -20.34 15.36
C ASP A 458 3.42 -19.18 14.36
N LEU A 459 4.61 -18.59 14.20
CA LEU A 459 4.88 -17.55 13.18
C LEU A 459 4.49 -18.05 11.78
N ARG A 460 4.98 -19.25 11.37
CA ARG A 460 4.68 -19.82 10.03
C ARG A 460 3.20 -20.10 9.85
N ARG A 461 2.53 -20.62 10.89
CA ARG A 461 1.09 -20.93 10.87
C ARG A 461 0.20 -19.71 10.78
N ARG A 462 0.56 -18.56 11.40
CA ARG A 462 -0.30 -17.37 11.53
C ARG A 462 0.17 -16.14 10.75
N LEU A 463 1.34 -16.21 10.12
CA LEU A 463 1.85 -15.09 9.32
C LEU A 463 0.78 -14.56 8.38
N MET A 464 0.70 -13.26 8.30
CA MET A 464 -0.11 -12.49 7.34
C MET A 464 0.77 -11.48 6.61
N LEU A 465 0.28 -10.93 5.50
CA LEU A 465 0.87 -9.77 4.81
C LEU A 465 0.12 -8.51 5.21
N ILE A 466 0.84 -7.39 5.38
CA ILE A 466 0.19 -6.13 5.80
C ILE A 466 -0.22 -5.24 4.60
N TYR A 467 -0.35 -5.84 3.42
CA TYR A 467 -0.96 -5.25 2.21
C TYR A 467 -0.14 -4.14 1.55
N HIS A 468 1.17 -4.25 1.59
CA HIS A 468 2.13 -3.30 1.00
C HIS A 468 2.87 -3.86 -0.24
N PRO A 469 2.22 -4.58 -1.19
CA PRO A 469 2.94 -5.16 -2.32
C PRO A 469 3.56 -4.06 -3.18
N VAL A 470 4.84 -4.26 -3.56
CA VAL A 470 5.65 -3.35 -4.37
C VAL A 470 6.63 -4.13 -5.27
N GLY A 471 7.35 -3.43 -6.13
CA GLY A 471 8.59 -3.88 -6.74
C GLY A 471 8.48 -4.62 -8.07
N THR A 472 7.28 -4.94 -8.53
CA THR A 472 6.99 -5.83 -9.67
C THR A 472 7.18 -5.21 -11.06
N ALA A 473 7.49 -3.94 -11.13
CA ALA A 473 7.94 -3.21 -12.33
C ALA A 473 9.16 -2.36 -11.94
N ARG A 474 10.17 -3.00 -11.35
CA ARG A 474 11.35 -2.40 -10.74
C ARG A 474 11.95 -1.27 -11.58
N MET A 475 12.19 -0.13 -10.94
CA MET A 475 12.88 1.00 -11.54
C MET A 475 14.40 0.86 -11.40
N SER A 476 15.13 0.98 -12.50
CA SER A 476 16.58 1.16 -12.53
C SER A 476 17.03 1.47 -13.96
N ASP A 477 18.07 2.26 -14.12
CA ASP A 477 18.73 2.50 -15.41
C ASP A 477 19.78 1.42 -15.74
N THR A 478 20.20 0.62 -14.76
CA THR A 478 21.36 -0.27 -14.88
C THR A 478 21.09 -1.74 -14.51
N HIS A 479 20.00 -2.04 -13.80
CA HIS A 479 19.72 -3.39 -13.33
C HIS A 479 19.13 -4.26 -14.46
N GLU A 480 19.63 -5.49 -14.62
CA GLU A 480 19.20 -6.42 -15.69
C GLU A 480 17.72 -6.80 -15.68
N LEU A 481 17.09 -6.81 -14.50
CA LEU A 481 15.65 -7.03 -14.33
C LEU A 481 14.87 -5.71 -14.12
N ALA A 482 15.40 -4.57 -14.57
CA ALA A 482 14.66 -3.33 -14.56
C ALA A 482 13.52 -3.38 -15.59
N VAL A 483 12.36 -2.85 -15.21
CA VAL A 483 11.18 -2.73 -16.07
C VAL A 483 11.00 -1.31 -16.56
N VAL A 484 11.28 -0.34 -15.70
CA VAL A 484 11.23 1.07 -16.04
C VAL A 484 12.56 1.76 -15.72
N ASP A 485 12.87 2.80 -16.48
CA ASP A 485 14.01 3.68 -16.22
C ASP A 485 13.70 4.68 -15.08
N SER A 486 14.68 5.50 -14.71
CA SER A 486 14.53 6.55 -13.69
C SER A 486 13.52 7.63 -14.06
N GLN A 487 13.08 7.70 -15.33
CA GLN A 487 11.98 8.54 -15.80
C GLN A 487 10.64 7.79 -15.85
N LEU A 488 10.57 6.58 -15.29
CA LEU A 488 9.40 5.71 -15.23
C LEU A 488 8.90 5.20 -16.60
N ARG A 489 9.70 5.30 -17.66
CA ARG A 489 9.40 4.79 -19.00
C ARG A 489 9.72 3.31 -19.05
N VAL A 490 8.84 2.51 -19.66
CA VAL A 490 9.09 1.07 -19.86
C VAL A 490 10.26 0.89 -20.82
N HIS A 491 11.29 0.15 -20.41
CA HIS A 491 12.48 -0.09 -21.21
C HIS A 491 12.15 -0.66 -22.58
N GLY A 492 12.77 -0.10 -23.64
CA GLY A 492 12.61 -0.54 -25.03
C GLY A 492 11.26 -0.21 -25.68
N LEU A 493 10.33 0.43 -24.97
CA LEU A 493 9.03 0.85 -25.48
C LEU A 493 8.85 2.36 -25.42
N GLN A 494 8.02 2.89 -26.30
CA GLN A 494 7.75 4.32 -26.39
C GLN A 494 6.33 4.63 -25.91
N ALA A 495 6.14 5.83 -25.35
CA ALA A 495 4.85 6.35 -24.92
C ALA A 495 4.14 5.44 -23.89
N LEU A 496 4.87 4.72 -23.07
CA LEU A 496 4.38 3.85 -22.02
C LEU A 496 5.17 4.08 -20.72
N ARG A 497 4.48 4.41 -19.65
CA ARG A 497 5.06 4.50 -18.30
C ARG A 497 4.31 3.64 -17.31
N VAL A 498 5.02 3.26 -16.22
CA VAL A 498 4.42 2.70 -15.01
C VAL A 498 4.66 3.68 -13.88
N VAL A 499 3.58 4.13 -13.23
CA VAL A 499 3.64 5.15 -12.18
C VAL A 499 2.77 4.70 -11.01
N ASP A 500 3.30 3.82 -10.17
CA ASP A 500 2.68 3.35 -8.93
C ASP A 500 3.71 2.60 -8.05
N ALA A 501 3.26 1.88 -7.02
CA ALA A 501 4.13 1.18 -6.09
C ALA A 501 4.95 0.04 -6.74
N SER A 502 4.58 -0.43 -7.93
CA SER A 502 5.32 -1.49 -8.63
C SER A 502 6.75 -1.10 -9.01
N ILE A 503 7.01 0.23 -9.12
CA ILE A 503 8.33 0.71 -9.58
C ILE A 503 9.40 0.67 -8.47
N MET A 504 9.03 0.56 -7.21
CA MET A 504 9.97 0.60 -6.09
C MET A 504 11.04 -0.49 -6.24
N PRO A 505 12.34 -0.17 -6.29
CA PRO A 505 13.40 -1.18 -6.35
C PRO A 505 13.42 -2.06 -5.10
N THR A 506 13.27 -1.43 -3.95
CA THR A 506 13.08 -2.07 -2.63
C THR A 506 11.90 -1.42 -1.92
N ILE A 507 11.21 -2.21 -1.10
CA ILE A 507 10.12 -1.73 -0.27
C ILE A 507 10.64 -0.72 0.77
N VAL A 508 9.89 0.34 1.04
CA VAL A 508 10.25 1.34 2.05
C VAL A 508 9.97 0.84 3.47
N GLY A 509 10.71 1.33 4.45
CA GLY A 509 10.56 0.97 5.87
C GLY A 509 9.29 1.55 6.50
N GLY A 510 8.11 1.10 6.03
CA GLY A 510 6.80 1.50 6.55
C GLY A 510 5.67 1.41 5.53
N ASN A 511 4.54 2.06 5.83
CA ASN A 511 3.34 2.00 4.99
C ASN A 511 3.56 2.67 3.62
N THR A 512 3.09 2.05 2.54
CA THR A 512 3.46 2.39 1.16
C THR A 512 2.55 3.42 0.46
N ASN A 513 1.48 3.91 1.12
CA ASN A 513 0.53 4.82 0.46
C ASN A 513 1.11 6.22 0.21
N ALA A 514 1.79 6.82 1.20
CA ALA A 514 2.43 8.14 1.02
C ALA A 514 3.57 8.08 -0.02
N PRO A 515 4.46 7.06 -0.01
CA PRO A 515 5.44 6.86 -1.08
C PRO A 515 4.81 6.73 -2.48
N THR A 516 3.69 6.01 -2.60
CA THR A 516 2.97 5.90 -3.89
C THR A 516 2.43 7.25 -4.39
N ILE A 517 1.94 8.08 -3.48
CA ILE A 517 1.52 9.46 -3.80
C ILE A 517 2.72 10.28 -4.25
N MET A 518 3.85 10.20 -3.54
CA MET A 518 5.09 10.88 -3.88
C MET A 518 5.60 10.47 -5.28
N ILE A 519 5.61 9.17 -5.59
CA ILE A 519 5.98 8.65 -6.92
C ILE A 519 5.12 9.29 -8.01
N ALA A 520 3.81 9.40 -7.78
CA ALA A 520 2.90 9.99 -8.77
C ALA A 520 3.03 11.51 -8.88
N GLU A 521 3.33 12.22 -7.79
CA GLU A 521 3.64 13.64 -7.81
C GLU A 521 4.90 13.92 -8.64
N LYS A 522 5.99 13.16 -8.41
CA LYS A 522 7.24 13.27 -9.16
C LYS A 522 7.06 12.82 -10.62
N GLY A 523 6.39 11.68 -10.82
CA GLY A 523 6.10 11.17 -12.16
C GLY A 523 5.25 12.13 -13.02
N SER A 524 4.33 12.88 -12.39
CA SER A 524 3.55 13.89 -13.12
C SER A 524 4.41 15.05 -13.64
N ASP A 525 5.42 15.47 -12.91
CA ASP A 525 6.37 16.49 -13.37
C ASP A 525 7.22 15.96 -14.53
N MET A 526 7.78 14.75 -14.39
CA MET A 526 8.54 14.08 -15.45
C MET A 526 7.73 13.93 -16.77
N ILE A 527 6.44 13.62 -16.66
CA ILE A 527 5.54 13.50 -17.84
C ILE A 527 5.34 14.88 -18.48
N ARG A 528 5.13 15.92 -17.69
CA ARG A 528 4.93 17.29 -18.20
C ARG A 528 6.19 17.88 -18.85
N GLU A 529 7.36 17.58 -18.30
CA GLU A 529 8.65 18.03 -18.83
C GLU A 529 9.03 17.35 -20.15
N ALA A 530 8.53 16.12 -20.38
CA ALA A 530 8.76 15.35 -21.61
C ALA A 530 7.76 15.67 -22.74
N ALA A 531 6.71 16.44 -22.49
CA ALA A 531 5.61 16.75 -23.41
C ALA A 531 5.86 17.96 -24.28
#